data_e6da368a31b60e253295ea4ac2bff58e
#
_entry.id   e6da368a31b60e253295ea4ac2bff58e
#
_cell.length_a   1.000
_cell.length_b   1.000
_cell.length_c   1.000
_cell.angle_alpha   90.00
_cell.angle_beta   90.00
_cell.angle_gamma   90.00
#
_symmetry.space_group_name_H-M   'P 1'
#
loop_
_entity.id
_entity.type
_entity.pdbx_description
1 polymer ?
#
loop_
_entity_poly.entity_id
_entity_poly.type
_entity_poly.pdbx_seq_one_letter_code
_entity_poly.pdbx_strand_id
1 'polypeptide(L)'
;MFSMLMQDKRRALELYNAMNDTDYDNPDEVEMVTLAGGISLSVRNDASFVVGDNLSIYEHQSTVCPNMALRSLIYFVAVIKERISGRHRQIVGDDGGNYADGRQHGRNIYGKSLIKIPMPKFVVFYNGAEKQPEEMTQYLSDSFEQKTDDPELELKCKVY
;
A
#
# COMPACT_ATOMS: atom_id res chain seq x y z
N MET A 1 1.18 10.58 -14.05
CA MET A 1 2.62 10.92 -13.90
C MET A 1 3.20 10.34 -12.61
N PHE A 2 2.65 10.59 -11.42
CA PHE A 2 3.15 10.06 -10.14
C PHE A 2 3.27 8.52 -10.14
N SER A 3 2.21 7.79 -10.51
CA SER A 3 2.22 6.33 -10.57
C SER A 3 3.28 5.76 -11.53
N MET A 4 3.55 6.45 -12.64
CA MET A 4 4.63 6.03 -13.57
C MET A 4 6.02 6.22 -12.95
N LEU A 5 6.23 7.32 -12.21
CA LEU A 5 7.50 7.55 -11.51
C LEU A 5 7.75 6.50 -10.44
N MET A 6 6.69 6.08 -9.74
CA MET A 6 6.78 5.12 -8.65
C MET A 6 6.90 3.66 -9.12
N GLN A 7 6.85 3.39 -10.42
CA GLN A 7 7.20 2.08 -10.99
C GLN A 7 8.72 1.84 -11.01
N ASP A 8 9.50 2.90 -10.94
CA ASP A 8 10.96 2.81 -10.80
C ASP A 8 11.30 2.54 -9.32
N LYS A 9 11.90 1.38 -9.06
CA LYS A 9 12.27 0.93 -7.71
C LYS A 9 13.21 1.89 -6.98
N ARG A 10 14.15 2.53 -7.70
CA ARG A 10 15.07 3.50 -7.13
C ARG A 10 14.31 4.73 -6.63
N ARG A 11 13.39 5.26 -7.43
CA ARG A 11 12.56 6.41 -7.05
C ARG A 11 11.59 6.07 -5.90
N ALA A 12 11.02 4.87 -5.93
CA ALA A 12 10.19 4.39 -4.83
C ALA A 12 11.00 4.30 -3.52
N LEU A 13 12.25 3.82 -3.59
CA LEU A 13 13.15 3.73 -2.45
C LEU A 13 13.57 5.11 -1.93
N GLU A 14 13.92 6.05 -2.82
CA GLU A 14 14.24 7.43 -2.47
C GLU A 14 13.07 8.10 -1.73
N LEU A 15 11.85 7.96 -2.24
CA LEU A 15 10.65 8.47 -1.58
C LEU A 15 10.41 7.77 -0.23
N TYR A 16 10.58 6.45 -0.17
CA TYR A 16 10.47 5.71 1.08
C TYR A 16 11.44 6.22 2.14
N ASN A 17 12.71 6.40 1.78
CA ASN A 17 13.75 6.91 2.68
C ASN A 17 13.39 8.31 3.20
N ALA A 18 12.97 9.21 2.31
CA ALA A 18 12.57 10.56 2.68
C ALA A 18 11.36 10.59 3.63
N MET A 19 10.39 9.67 3.44
CA MET A 19 9.18 9.60 4.27
C MET A 19 9.36 8.87 5.60
N ASN A 20 10.44 8.11 5.76
CA ASN A 20 10.67 7.26 6.94
C ASN A 20 11.97 7.60 7.68
N ASP A 21 12.73 8.59 7.22
CA ASP A 21 14.04 8.94 7.76
C ASP A 21 14.98 7.72 7.80
N THR A 22 15.03 7.00 6.67
CA THR A 22 15.85 5.81 6.47
C THR A 22 16.84 6.02 5.32
N ASP A 23 17.83 5.14 5.19
CA ASP A 23 18.89 5.24 4.20
C ASP A 23 19.17 3.87 3.55
N TYR A 24 18.14 3.26 3.00
CA TYR A 24 18.28 2.06 2.17
C TYR A 24 18.91 2.44 0.83
N ASP A 25 19.92 1.69 0.39
CA ASP A 25 20.68 1.98 -0.83
C ASP A 25 20.41 1.00 -1.99
N ASN A 26 19.86 -0.17 -1.68
CA ASN A 26 19.61 -1.23 -2.66
C ASN A 26 18.16 -1.22 -3.18
N PRO A 27 17.91 -0.78 -4.43
CA PRO A 27 16.56 -0.77 -5.02
C PRO A 27 15.93 -2.16 -5.15
N ASP A 28 16.72 -3.25 -5.11
CA ASP A 28 16.19 -4.61 -5.21
C ASP A 28 15.44 -5.03 -3.94
N GLU A 29 15.63 -4.33 -2.83
CA GLU A 29 14.85 -4.51 -1.60
C GLU A 29 13.40 -4.01 -1.73
N VAL A 30 13.10 -3.23 -2.78
CA VAL A 30 11.75 -2.77 -3.07
C VAL A 30 10.96 -3.85 -3.77
N GLU A 31 9.95 -4.39 -3.08
CA GLU A 31 8.96 -5.30 -3.65
C GLU A 31 7.76 -4.47 -4.12
N MET A 32 7.62 -4.28 -5.44
CA MET A 32 6.47 -3.58 -6.01
C MET A 32 5.21 -4.42 -5.85
N VAL A 33 4.14 -3.80 -5.34
CA VAL A 33 2.84 -4.45 -5.16
C VAL A 33 1.88 -3.92 -6.21
N THR A 34 1.50 -4.80 -7.15
CA THR A 34 0.51 -4.47 -8.17
C THR A 34 -0.82 -5.14 -7.80
N LEU A 35 -1.87 -4.34 -7.66
CA LEU A 35 -3.22 -4.89 -7.52
C LEU A 35 -3.66 -5.46 -8.86
N ALA A 36 -3.60 -6.79 -9.00
CA ALA A 36 -4.14 -7.48 -10.17
C ALA A 36 -5.65 -7.26 -10.23
N GLY A 37 -6.13 -6.69 -11.34
CA GLY A 37 -7.51 -6.33 -11.54
C GLY A 37 -8.46 -7.54 -11.45
N GLY A 38 -9.09 -7.72 -10.31
CA GLY A 38 -10.00 -8.82 -10.04
C GLY A 38 -11.15 -8.50 -9.10
N ILE A 39 -11.16 -7.33 -8.47
CA ILE A 39 -12.32 -6.82 -7.75
C ILE A 39 -12.97 -5.78 -8.65
N SER A 40 -14.25 -5.97 -8.95
CA SER A 40 -15.12 -5.18 -9.83
C SER A 40 -15.35 -3.70 -9.43
N LEU A 41 -14.55 -3.19 -8.53
CA LEU A 41 -14.38 -1.77 -8.28
C LEU A 41 -13.05 -1.40 -8.92
N SER A 42 -13.02 -0.38 -9.77
CA SER A 42 -11.82 0.22 -10.37
C SER A 42 -10.90 0.83 -9.29
N VAL A 43 -10.59 0.06 -8.27
CA VAL A 43 -9.78 0.43 -7.12
C VAL A 43 -8.33 0.30 -7.52
N ARG A 44 -7.74 1.41 -7.96
CA ARG A 44 -6.32 1.51 -8.25
C ARG A 44 -5.74 2.56 -7.32
N ASN A 45 -4.67 2.20 -6.64
CA ASN A 45 -3.84 3.19 -5.98
C ASN A 45 -2.66 3.57 -6.89
N ASP A 46 -2.04 4.71 -6.65
CA ASP A 46 -0.96 5.21 -7.50
C ASP A 46 0.33 4.43 -7.30
N ALA A 47 0.66 4.06 -6.06
CA ALA A 47 1.83 3.27 -5.75
C ALA A 47 1.67 2.44 -4.47
N SER A 48 2.04 1.17 -4.55
CA SER A 48 2.21 0.29 -3.38
C SER A 48 3.49 -0.51 -3.51
N PHE A 49 4.26 -0.54 -2.44
CA PHE A 49 5.49 -1.34 -2.38
C PHE A 49 5.85 -1.69 -0.94
N VAL A 50 6.61 -2.76 -0.79
CA VAL A 50 7.15 -3.21 0.49
C VAL A 50 8.65 -2.99 0.51
N VAL A 51 9.14 -2.43 1.61
CA VAL A 51 10.57 -2.35 1.95
C VAL A 51 10.74 -2.94 3.34
N GLY A 52 11.52 -4.01 3.46
CA GLY A 52 11.61 -4.77 4.71
C GLY A 52 10.23 -5.28 5.15
N ASP A 53 9.84 -4.93 6.38
CA ASP A 53 8.54 -5.31 6.97
C ASP A 53 7.47 -4.19 6.86
N ASN A 54 7.70 -3.18 6.02
CA ASN A 54 6.80 -2.03 5.86
C ASN A 54 6.15 -2.02 4.48
N LEU A 55 4.81 -1.91 4.46
CA LEU A 55 4.01 -1.71 3.26
C LEU A 55 3.64 -0.23 3.13
N SER A 56 4.17 0.44 2.11
CA SER A 56 3.81 1.81 1.77
C SER A 56 2.71 1.82 0.72
N ILE A 57 1.62 2.53 1.01
CA ILE A 57 0.52 2.79 0.08
C ILE A 57 0.44 4.30 -0.10
N TYR A 58 0.85 4.77 -1.26
CA TYR A 58 0.98 6.19 -1.60
C TYR A 58 -0.01 6.56 -2.70
N GLU A 59 -0.65 7.69 -2.53
CA GLU A 59 -1.60 8.29 -3.46
C GLU A 59 -1.19 9.73 -3.77
N HIS A 60 -1.53 10.19 -4.95
CA HIS A 60 -1.37 11.58 -5.36
C HIS A 60 -2.73 12.16 -5.74
N GLN A 61 -3.09 13.30 -5.16
CA GLN A 61 -4.40 13.92 -5.34
C GLN A 61 -4.26 15.39 -5.76
N SER A 62 -5.02 15.78 -6.78
CA SER A 62 -5.16 17.20 -7.18
C SER A 62 -6.45 17.84 -6.64
N THR A 63 -7.32 17.06 -6.04
CA THR A 63 -8.56 17.50 -5.41
C THR A 63 -8.63 16.99 -3.97
N VAL A 64 -9.24 17.77 -3.08
CA VAL A 64 -9.44 17.34 -1.70
C VAL A 64 -10.41 16.17 -1.66
N CYS A 65 -9.99 15.07 -1.06
CA CYS A 65 -10.81 13.88 -0.89
C CYS A 65 -10.92 13.51 0.59
N PRO A 66 -12.09 13.67 1.21
CA PRO A 66 -12.28 13.36 2.63
C PRO A 66 -12.32 11.86 2.93
N ASN A 67 -12.37 11.01 1.90
CA ASN A 67 -12.54 9.57 2.04
C ASN A 67 -11.21 8.79 1.89
N MET A 68 -10.06 9.45 2.07
CA MET A 68 -8.77 8.79 1.82
C MET A 68 -8.46 7.69 2.82
N ALA A 69 -8.88 7.83 4.08
CA ALA A 69 -8.72 6.77 5.07
C ALA A 69 -9.55 5.52 4.70
N LEU A 70 -10.79 5.70 4.26
CA LEU A 70 -11.64 4.60 3.80
C LEU A 70 -11.08 3.94 2.51
N ARG A 71 -10.62 4.73 1.54
CA ARG A 71 -9.97 4.22 0.32
C ARG A 71 -8.71 3.43 0.66
N SER A 72 -7.88 3.95 1.58
CA SER A 72 -6.66 3.29 2.05
C SER A 72 -6.94 1.93 2.69
N LEU A 73 -8.02 1.80 3.46
CA LEU A 73 -8.47 0.50 3.98
C LEU A 73 -8.78 -0.48 2.86
N ILE A 74 -9.52 -0.05 1.83
CA ILE A 74 -9.88 -0.91 0.70
C ILE A 74 -8.63 -1.38 -0.05
N TYR A 75 -7.67 -0.48 -0.30
CA TYR A 75 -6.39 -0.84 -0.92
C TYR A 75 -5.60 -1.83 -0.07
N PHE A 76 -5.49 -1.57 1.22
CA PHE A 76 -4.79 -2.43 2.14
C PHE A 76 -5.38 -3.85 2.17
N VAL A 77 -6.69 -3.97 2.29
CA VAL A 77 -7.37 -5.28 2.26
C VAL A 77 -7.10 -6.02 0.95
N ALA A 78 -7.12 -5.32 -0.19
CA ALA A 78 -6.83 -5.91 -1.48
C ALA A 78 -5.38 -6.45 -1.55
N VAL A 79 -4.40 -5.66 -1.11
CA VAL A 79 -2.98 -6.06 -1.06
C VAL A 79 -2.78 -7.27 -0.15
N ILE A 80 -3.35 -7.26 1.06
CA ILE A 80 -3.19 -8.36 2.01
C ILE A 80 -3.87 -9.63 1.49
N LYS A 81 -5.03 -9.51 0.86
CA LYS A 81 -5.73 -10.65 0.25
C LYS A 81 -4.87 -11.33 -0.83
N GLU A 82 -4.27 -10.56 -1.73
CA GLU A 82 -3.35 -11.09 -2.74
C GLU A 82 -2.13 -11.78 -2.11
N ARG A 83 -1.55 -11.14 -1.10
CA ARG A 83 -0.37 -11.66 -0.39
C ARG A 83 -0.66 -12.96 0.36
N ILE A 84 -1.82 -13.08 1.00
CA ILE A 84 -2.25 -14.31 1.70
C ILE A 84 -2.58 -15.42 0.70
N SER A 85 -3.24 -15.09 -0.43
CA SER A 85 -3.62 -16.08 -1.43
C SER A 85 -2.45 -16.69 -2.21
N GLY A 86 -1.23 -16.15 -2.02
CA GLY A 86 -0.04 -16.59 -2.77
C GLY A 86 -0.04 -16.20 -4.25
N ARG A 87 -0.97 -15.32 -4.68
CA ARG A 87 -1.05 -14.84 -6.07
C ARG A 87 -0.07 -13.72 -6.38
N HIS A 88 0.75 -13.34 -5.41
CA HIS A 88 1.77 -12.32 -5.61
C HIS A 88 2.84 -12.85 -6.58
N ARG A 89 2.66 -12.61 -7.87
CA ARG A 89 3.69 -12.81 -8.88
C ARG A 89 4.78 -11.75 -8.64
N GLN A 90 5.95 -12.17 -8.21
CA GLN A 90 7.15 -11.41 -8.50
C GLN A 90 7.20 -11.24 -10.02
N ILE A 91 7.14 -10.01 -10.50
CA ILE A 91 7.56 -9.65 -11.85
C ILE A 91 9.09 -9.63 -11.78
N VAL A 92 9.70 -10.81 -11.71
CA VAL A 92 11.13 -10.98 -11.99
C VAL A 92 11.24 -11.17 -13.50
N GLY A 93 12.16 -10.43 -14.09
CA GLY A 93 12.39 -10.38 -15.52
C GLY A 93 12.52 -11.76 -16.19
N ASP A 94 12.16 -11.77 -17.44
CA ASP A 94 12.20 -12.84 -18.43
C ASP A 94 13.64 -13.39 -18.61
N ASP A 95 14.05 -14.27 -17.72
CA ASP A 95 15.21 -15.16 -17.92
C ASP A 95 14.75 -16.59 -17.71
N GLY A 96 14.67 -17.32 -18.83
CA GLY A 96 14.19 -18.68 -18.97
C GLY A 96 14.83 -19.70 -18.05
N GLY A 97 14.41 -19.74 -16.80
CA GLY A 97 14.79 -20.71 -15.78
C GLY A 97 13.65 -21.67 -15.47
N ASN A 98 13.92 -22.95 -15.62
CA ASN A 98 13.10 -24.11 -15.30
C ASN A 98 12.38 -23.95 -13.92
N TYR A 99 11.09 -23.70 -13.93
CA TYR A 99 10.28 -23.67 -12.70
C TYR A 99 10.00 -25.12 -12.26
N ALA A 100 10.70 -25.56 -11.24
CA ALA A 100 10.27 -26.70 -10.44
C ALA A 100 8.88 -26.41 -9.87
N ASP A 101 7.97 -27.36 -9.97
CA ASP A 101 6.59 -27.39 -9.47
C ASP A 101 6.52 -27.05 -7.96
N GLY A 102 6.67 -25.78 -7.62
CA GLY A 102 6.47 -25.23 -6.29
C GLY A 102 5.03 -24.73 -6.16
N ARG A 103 4.12 -25.64 -5.79
CA ARG A 103 2.77 -25.24 -5.36
C ARG A 103 2.92 -24.21 -4.25
N GLN A 104 2.80 -22.93 -4.59
CA GLN A 104 2.68 -21.87 -3.59
C GLN A 104 1.36 -22.08 -2.84
N HIS A 105 1.44 -22.78 -1.74
CA HIS A 105 0.32 -22.93 -0.82
C HIS A 105 0.07 -21.54 -0.23
N GLY A 106 -1.06 -20.95 -0.55
CA GLY A 106 -1.53 -19.73 0.10
C GLY A 106 -1.51 -19.92 1.62
N ARG A 107 -1.28 -18.86 2.36
CA ARG A 107 -1.26 -18.91 3.83
C ARG A 107 -2.67 -19.20 4.32
N ASN A 108 -2.82 -20.26 5.12
CA ASN A 108 -4.11 -20.66 5.67
C ASN A 108 -4.49 -19.75 6.86
N ILE A 109 -5.38 -18.80 6.64
CA ILE A 109 -5.88 -17.88 7.67
C ILE A 109 -6.69 -18.58 8.78
N TYR A 110 -7.15 -19.78 8.53
CA TYR A 110 -7.87 -20.62 9.51
C TYR A 110 -6.93 -21.60 10.23
N GLY A 111 -5.62 -21.51 9.96
CA GLY A 111 -4.61 -22.31 10.63
C GLY A 111 -4.34 -21.86 12.06
N LYS A 112 -3.56 -22.67 12.79
CA LYS A 112 -3.20 -22.39 14.19
C LYS A 112 -2.03 -21.41 14.32
N SER A 113 -1.33 -21.10 13.23
CA SER A 113 -0.15 -20.23 13.24
C SER A 113 -0.55 -18.79 12.92
N LEU A 114 -0.04 -17.84 13.69
CA LEU A 114 -0.21 -16.41 13.42
C LEU A 114 0.46 -16.04 12.08
N ILE A 115 -0.32 -15.43 11.19
CA ILE A 115 0.20 -14.87 9.95
C ILE A 115 0.66 -13.44 10.21
N LYS A 116 1.96 -13.20 10.03
CA LYS A 116 2.51 -11.85 10.06
C LYS A 116 2.32 -11.19 8.68
N ILE A 117 1.94 -9.92 8.70
CA ILE A 117 1.78 -9.07 7.52
C ILE A 117 2.66 -7.83 7.67
N PRO A 118 3.10 -7.19 6.58
CA PRO A 118 3.87 -5.97 6.68
C PRO A 118 3.05 -4.86 7.32
N MET A 119 3.73 -3.99 8.08
CA MET A 119 3.12 -2.85 8.74
C MET A 119 2.70 -1.81 7.69
N PRO A 120 1.42 -1.44 7.61
CA PRO A 120 0.97 -0.49 6.59
C PRO A 120 1.26 0.96 6.98
N LYS A 121 1.63 1.77 5.96
CA LYS A 121 1.72 3.22 6.03
C LYS A 121 0.95 3.83 4.86
N PHE A 122 0.06 4.77 5.17
CA PHE A 122 -0.81 5.41 4.19
C PHE A 122 -0.48 6.89 4.08
N VAL A 123 -0.14 7.33 2.87
CA VAL A 123 0.25 8.72 2.60
C VAL A 123 -0.41 9.21 1.33
N VAL A 124 -0.95 10.42 1.38
CA VAL A 124 -1.48 11.16 0.25
C VAL A 124 -0.61 12.39 0.02
N PHE A 125 -0.15 12.57 -1.19
CA PHE A 125 0.50 13.79 -1.64
C PHE A 125 -0.53 14.67 -2.36
N TYR A 126 -0.89 15.78 -1.74
CA TYR A 126 -1.83 16.73 -2.31
C TYR A 126 -1.10 17.87 -3.01
N ASN A 127 -1.44 18.11 -4.28
CA ASN A 127 -0.89 19.23 -5.06
C ASN A 127 -1.99 20.06 -5.74
N GLY A 128 -3.20 20.03 -5.20
CA GLY A 128 -4.33 20.78 -5.75
C GLY A 128 -4.24 22.29 -5.53
N ALA A 129 -5.17 23.01 -6.14
CA ALA A 129 -5.24 24.47 -6.05
C ALA A 129 -5.90 24.98 -4.75
N GLU A 130 -6.66 24.14 -4.06
CA GLU A 130 -7.30 24.50 -2.80
C GLU A 130 -6.26 24.55 -1.67
N LYS A 131 -6.30 25.65 -0.89
CA LYS A 131 -5.36 25.79 0.23
C LYS A 131 -5.69 24.77 1.32
N GLN A 132 -4.74 23.91 1.63
CA GLN A 132 -4.80 22.92 2.69
C GLN A 132 -3.66 23.16 3.71
N PRO A 133 -3.76 22.63 4.94
CA PRO A 133 -2.62 22.55 5.86
C PRO A 133 -1.45 21.76 5.20
N GLU A 134 -0.22 22.09 5.59
CA GLU A 134 0.99 21.39 5.09
C GLU A 134 0.99 19.91 5.47
N GLU A 135 0.40 19.57 6.61
CA GLU A 135 0.18 18.20 7.05
C GLU A 135 -1.18 18.08 7.73
N MET A 136 -1.92 17.04 7.39
CA MET A 136 -3.16 16.68 8.09
C MET A 136 -3.28 15.15 8.18
N THR A 137 -4.06 14.68 9.13
CA THR A 137 -4.36 13.24 9.27
C THR A 137 -5.85 13.04 9.11
N GLN A 138 -6.23 12.11 8.23
CA GLN A 138 -7.59 11.61 8.12
C GLN A 138 -7.69 10.29 8.86
N TYR A 139 -8.77 10.11 9.60
CA TYR A 139 -9.03 8.93 10.41
C TYR A 139 -10.19 8.12 9.79
N LEU A 140 -10.07 6.79 9.82
CA LEU A 140 -11.14 5.92 9.35
C LEU A 140 -12.42 6.09 10.17
N SER A 141 -12.27 6.31 11.46
CA SER A 141 -13.39 6.56 12.40
C SER A 141 -14.23 7.78 12.01
N ASP A 142 -13.68 8.74 11.25
CA ASP A 142 -14.45 9.86 10.71
C ASP A 142 -15.53 9.41 9.72
N SER A 143 -15.37 8.24 9.11
CA SER A 143 -16.31 7.65 8.16
C SER A 143 -17.39 6.79 8.83
N PHE A 144 -17.33 6.57 10.14
CA PHE A 144 -18.32 5.76 10.84
C PHE A 144 -19.61 6.56 11.08
N GLU A 145 -20.75 5.92 10.85
CA GLU A 145 -22.07 6.54 11.09
C GLU A 145 -22.26 6.89 12.57
N GLN A 146 -21.76 6.04 13.47
CA GLN A 146 -21.74 6.28 14.90
C GLN A 146 -20.36 6.75 15.37
N LYS A 147 -20.31 7.91 16.01
CA LYS A 147 -19.06 8.42 16.60
C LYS A 147 -18.72 7.70 17.89
N THR A 148 -17.44 7.44 18.08
CA THR A 148 -16.86 6.85 19.28
C THR A 148 -15.44 7.36 19.50
N ASP A 149 -15.03 7.50 20.75
CA ASP A 149 -13.67 7.88 21.12
C ASP A 149 -12.74 6.66 21.19
N ASP A 150 -13.30 5.45 21.15
CA ASP A 150 -12.57 4.18 21.21
C ASP A 150 -13.07 3.23 20.12
N PRO A 151 -12.70 3.45 18.85
CA PRO A 151 -13.08 2.58 17.74
C PRO A 151 -12.26 1.29 17.77
N GLU A 152 -12.90 0.14 17.61
CA GLU A 152 -12.21 -1.16 17.52
C GLU A 152 -11.42 -1.31 16.21
N LEU A 153 -11.70 -0.49 15.22
CA LEU A 153 -10.95 -0.39 13.97
C LEU A 153 -10.58 1.06 13.69
N GLU A 154 -9.28 1.33 13.62
CA GLU A 154 -8.78 2.65 13.23
C GLU A 154 -7.68 2.52 12.17
N LEU A 155 -7.70 3.44 11.21
CA LEU A 155 -6.67 3.64 10.21
C LEU A 155 -6.40 5.14 10.10
N LYS A 156 -5.11 5.50 10.09
CA LYS A 156 -4.66 6.88 9.93
C LYS A 156 -4.03 7.05 8.55
N CYS A 157 -4.51 8.02 7.79
CA CYS A 157 -3.94 8.38 6.50
C CYS A 157 -3.36 9.80 6.59
N LYS A 158 -2.07 9.95 6.38
CA LYS A 158 -1.41 11.25 6.37
C LYS A 158 -1.53 11.91 5.00
N VAL A 159 -1.82 13.19 5.00
CA VAL A 159 -1.91 14.04 3.79
C VAL A 159 -0.89 15.17 3.92
N TYR A 160 -0.03 15.33 2.90
CA TYR A 160 1.02 16.34 2.79
C TYR A 160 0.80 17.22 1.58
#